data_63e3cbcc9d6a0ffc706cf5598c65b730
#
_entry.id   63e3cbcc9d6a0ffc706cf5598c65b730
#
_cell.length_a   1.000
_cell.length_b   1.000
_cell.length_c   1.000
_cell.angle_alpha   90.00
_cell.angle_beta   90.00
_cell.angle_gamma   90.00
#
_symmetry.space_group_name_H-M   'P 1'
#
loop_
_entity.id
_entity.type
_entity.pdbx_description
1 polymer ?
#
loop_
_entity_poly.entity_id
_entity_poly.type
_entity_poly.pdbx_seq_one_letter_code
_entity_poly.pdbx_strand_id
1 'polypeptide(L)'
;MRKIICAFVVLLTCQVVGLTQEHSQDRELWFKYSSAEGRYMVLMPEAPKLSSQETTGGDGSKLTQFLASLTKPNSVYIAAYFDRAATSTFSLDKARDGMLEKVNGTLVSQNPISIGGYSGLEFRAFARTAAGDEFVVRARVFDVDSRVYVLQYIVSRAAESPAAVKEGEKFLNSFTLTGN
;
A
#
# COMPACT_ATOMS: atom_id res chain seq x y z
N MET A 1 72.28 -3.33 54.20
CA MET A 1 71.69 -4.38 53.33
C MET A 1 70.21 -3.97 53.02
N ARG A 2 70.01 -3.35 51.90
CA ARG A 2 68.71 -2.86 51.49
C ARG A 2 68.10 -3.88 50.53
N LYS A 3 66.98 -4.49 50.94
CA LYS A 3 66.16 -5.39 50.08
C LYS A 3 65.17 -4.55 49.23
N ILE A 4 65.34 -4.59 47.92
CA ILE A 4 64.48 -4.00 46.94
C ILE A 4 63.35 -5.00 46.66
N ILE A 5 62.11 -4.64 46.98
CA ILE A 5 60.93 -5.43 46.65
C ILE A 5 60.38 -4.85 45.33
N CYS A 6 60.49 -5.63 44.25
CA CYS A 6 59.84 -5.33 42.98
C CYS A 6 58.34 -5.68 43.11
N ALA A 7 57.52 -4.68 43.10
CA ALA A 7 56.03 -4.85 42.96
C ALA A 7 55.69 -5.00 41.47
N PHE A 8 55.23 -6.18 41.11
CA PHE A 8 54.67 -6.45 39.77
C PHE A 8 53.21 -5.92 39.76
N VAL A 9 52.96 -4.82 39.05
CA VAL A 9 51.62 -4.35 38.78
C VAL A 9 51.11 -5.08 37.53
N VAL A 10 50.19 -6.02 37.71
CA VAL A 10 49.47 -6.66 36.62
C VAL A 10 48.33 -5.72 36.21
N LEU A 11 48.46 -5.05 35.07
CA LEU A 11 47.39 -4.32 34.42
C LEU A 11 46.42 -5.32 33.76
N LEU A 12 45.26 -5.52 34.39
CA LEU A 12 44.15 -6.27 33.81
C LEU A 12 43.43 -5.37 32.83
N THR A 13 43.75 -5.47 31.54
CA THR A 13 42.97 -4.82 30.46
C THR A 13 41.64 -5.57 30.26
N CYS A 14 40.58 -5.02 30.81
CA CYS A 14 39.22 -5.48 30.54
C CYS A 14 38.87 -5.11 29.09
N GLN A 15 38.97 -6.06 28.17
CA GLN A 15 38.46 -5.92 26.82
C GLN A 15 36.93 -6.07 26.89
N VAL A 16 36.24 -4.94 26.80
CA VAL A 16 34.79 -4.91 26.56
C VAL A 16 34.57 -5.34 25.12
N VAL A 17 34.27 -6.62 24.92
CA VAL A 17 33.76 -7.12 23.65
C VAL A 17 32.36 -6.52 23.53
N GLY A 18 32.26 -5.43 22.77
CA GLY A 18 30.99 -4.88 22.35
C GLY A 18 30.28 -5.90 21.46
N LEU A 19 29.31 -6.61 22.02
CA LEU A 19 28.33 -7.35 21.26
C LEU A 19 27.50 -6.29 20.51
N THR A 20 27.90 -5.98 19.29
CA THR A 20 27.01 -5.35 18.31
C THR A 20 25.89 -6.35 18.06
N GLN A 21 24.77 -6.16 18.76
CA GLN A 21 23.51 -6.76 18.40
C GLN A 21 23.18 -6.25 16.99
N GLU A 22 23.56 -7.03 15.98
CA GLU A 22 22.96 -6.87 14.67
C GLU A 22 21.46 -7.03 14.86
N HIS A 23 20.77 -5.91 14.88
CA HIS A 23 19.35 -5.86 14.66
C HIS A 23 19.14 -6.44 13.26
N SER A 24 18.95 -7.76 13.18
CA SER A 24 18.36 -8.37 12.01
C SER A 24 16.98 -7.74 11.89
N GLN A 25 16.90 -6.64 11.11
CA GLN A 25 15.64 -6.19 10.57
C GLN A 25 15.10 -7.41 9.82
N ASP A 26 14.12 -8.10 10.41
CA ASP A 26 13.24 -8.99 9.70
C ASP A 26 12.77 -8.21 8.48
N ARG A 27 13.41 -8.45 7.35
CA ARG A 27 12.91 -7.97 6.06
C ARG A 27 11.65 -8.76 5.83
N GLU A 28 10.54 -8.23 6.31
CA GLU A 28 9.21 -8.74 6.01
C GLU A 28 9.14 -8.90 4.49
N LEU A 29 9.30 -10.16 4.04
CA LEU A 29 9.32 -10.50 2.62
C LEU A 29 7.90 -10.37 2.11
N TRP A 30 7.61 -9.22 1.52
CA TRP A 30 6.31 -8.98 0.91
C TRP A 30 6.11 -9.91 -0.28
N PHE A 31 4.92 -10.44 -0.40
CA PHE A 31 4.51 -11.29 -1.51
C PHE A 31 4.41 -10.46 -2.79
N LYS A 32 5.11 -10.89 -3.84
CA LYS A 32 5.01 -10.29 -5.16
C LYS A 32 3.85 -10.91 -5.91
N TYR A 33 2.74 -10.20 -5.99
CA TYR A 33 1.61 -10.60 -6.82
C TYR A 33 1.77 -10.05 -8.23
N SER A 34 1.59 -10.92 -9.25
CA SER A 34 1.62 -10.54 -10.66
C SER A 34 0.36 -11.05 -11.34
N SER A 35 -0.40 -10.15 -11.95
CA SER A 35 -1.58 -10.46 -12.74
C SER A 35 -1.24 -10.41 -14.23
N ALA A 36 -1.16 -11.56 -14.88
CA ALA A 36 -0.91 -11.64 -16.32
C ALA A 36 -2.07 -10.99 -17.12
N GLU A 37 -3.31 -11.31 -16.74
CA GLU A 37 -4.52 -10.76 -17.38
C GLU A 37 -4.68 -9.26 -17.07
N GLY A 38 -4.46 -8.85 -15.82
CA GLY A 38 -4.48 -7.45 -15.40
C GLY A 38 -3.29 -6.65 -15.91
N ARG A 39 -2.23 -7.28 -16.39
CA ARG A 39 -0.98 -6.65 -16.86
C ARG A 39 -0.38 -5.71 -15.83
N TYR A 40 -0.29 -6.16 -14.57
CA TYR A 40 0.34 -5.41 -13.50
C TYR A 40 1.03 -6.32 -12.47
N MET A 41 1.88 -5.71 -11.66
CA MET A 41 2.52 -6.31 -10.51
C MET A 41 2.39 -5.36 -9.31
N VAL A 42 2.25 -5.94 -8.11
CA VAL A 42 2.20 -5.20 -6.84
C VAL A 42 2.76 -6.07 -5.71
N LEU A 43 3.34 -5.44 -4.70
CA LEU A 43 3.74 -6.11 -3.47
C LEU A 43 2.61 -6.04 -2.43
N MET A 44 2.35 -7.16 -1.76
CA MET A 44 1.40 -7.25 -0.63
C MET A 44 2.07 -7.97 0.55
N PRO A 45 1.68 -7.72 1.79
CA PRO A 45 2.27 -8.42 2.95
C PRO A 45 2.19 -9.95 2.83
N GLU A 46 1.11 -10.47 2.25
CA GLU A 46 0.83 -11.90 2.04
C GLU A 46 0.18 -12.12 0.67
N ALA A 47 -0.03 -13.38 0.29
CA ALA A 47 -0.74 -13.72 -0.95
C ALA A 47 -2.20 -13.20 -0.91
N PRO A 48 -2.65 -12.45 -1.93
CA PRO A 48 -4.00 -11.91 -1.97
C PRO A 48 -5.04 -12.99 -2.30
N LYS A 49 -6.27 -12.75 -1.85
CA LYS A 49 -7.45 -13.43 -2.35
C LYS A 49 -7.89 -12.78 -3.67
N LEU A 50 -8.16 -13.61 -4.68
CA LEU A 50 -8.65 -13.14 -5.98
C LEU A 50 -10.17 -13.27 -6.04
N SER A 51 -10.81 -12.26 -6.60
CA SER A 51 -12.27 -12.24 -6.82
C SER A 51 -12.62 -11.33 -7.99
N SER A 52 -13.87 -11.43 -8.45
CA SER A 52 -14.46 -10.47 -9.38
C SER A 52 -15.84 -10.05 -8.89
N GLN A 53 -16.25 -8.85 -9.24
CA GLN A 53 -17.56 -8.33 -8.93
C GLN A 53 -18.09 -7.45 -10.08
N GLU A 54 -19.40 -7.41 -10.25
CA GLU A 54 -20.02 -6.43 -11.12
C GLU A 54 -20.01 -5.04 -10.47
N THR A 55 -19.73 -4.02 -11.24
CA THR A 55 -19.84 -2.61 -10.85
C THR A 55 -20.52 -1.84 -11.97
N THR A 56 -20.98 -0.63 -11.66
CA THR A 56 -21.59 0.25 -12.64
C THR A 56 -20.65 1.39 -12.98
N GLY A 57 -20.39 1.58 -14.26
CA GLY A 57 -19.65 2.73 -14.76
C GLY A 57 -20.42 4.04 -14.58
N GLY A 58 -19.75 5.17 -14.69
CA GLY A 58 -20.39 6.49 -14.59
C GLY A 58 -21.40 6.80 -15.71
N ASP A 59 -21.39 6.01 -16.77
CA ASP A 59 -22.34 6.05 -17.89
C ASP A 59 -23.49 5.03 -17.74
N GLY A 60 -23.58 4.34 -16.60
CA GLY A 60 -24.57 3.29 -16.32
C GLY A 60 -24.20 1.92 -16.90
N SER A 61 -23.08 1.77 -17.60
CA SER A 61 -22.63 0.48 -18.14
C SER A 61 -22.28 -0.50 -17.02
N LYS A 62 -22.58 -1.78 -17.22
CA LYS A 62 -22.09 -2.85 -16.32
C LYS A 62 -20.65 -3.18 -16.66
N LEU A 63 -19.80 -3.21 -15.65
CA LEU A 63 -18.39 -3.51 -15.75
C LEU A 63 -18.04 -4.65 -14.79
N THR A 64 -17.15 -5.53 -15.19
CA THR A 64 -16.56 -6.53 -14.28
C THR A 64 -15.27 -5.98 -13.72
N GLN A 65 -15.22 -5.81 -12.41
CA GLN A 65 -14.00 -5.44 -11.68
C GLN A 65 -13.34 -6.70 -11.14
N PHE A 66 -12.05 -6.87 -11.45
CA PHE A 66 -11.21 -7.94 -10.92
C PHE A 66 -10.37 -7.41 -9.77
N LEU A 67 -10.30 -8.17 -8.68
CA LEU A 67 -9.67 -7.73 -7.43
C LEU A 67 -8.67 -8.77 -6.95
N ALA A 68 -7.51 -8.27 -6.53
CA ALA A 68 -6.57 -8.95 -5.65
C ALA A 68 -6.62 -8.23 -4.30
N SER A 69 -7.11 -8.87 -3.26
CA SER A 69 -7.34 -8.24 -1.96
C SER A 69 -6.74 -9.04 -0.81
N LEU A 70 -6.22 -8.32 0.18
CA LEU A 70 -5.72 -8.88 1.43
C LEU A 70 -6.33 -8.11 2.60
N THR A 71 -6.95 -8.83 3.53
CA THR A 71 -7.50 -8.26 4.76
C THR A 71 -6.66 -8.70 5.95
N LYS A 72 -6.18 -7.74 6.73
CA LYS A 72 -5.51 -7.92 8.02
C LYS A 72 -6.39 -7.35 9.13
N PRO A 73 -6.14 -7.60 10.40
CA PRO A 73 -7.01 -7.15 11.50
C PRO A 73 -7.34 -5.64 11.49
N ASN A 74 -6.39 -4.81 11.07
CA ASN A 74 -6.54 -3.35 11.10
C ASN A 74 -6.38 -2.68 9.72
N SER A 75 -6.15 -3.46 8.65
CA SER A 75 -5.91 -2.90 7.32
C SER A 75 -6.39 -3.80 6.19
N VAL A 76 -6.70 -3.18 5.06
CA VAL A 76 -7.09 -3.87 3.82
C VAL A 76 -6.26 -3.32 2.67
N TYR A 77 -5.77 -4.21 1.83
CA TYR A 77 -5.04 -3.93 0.60
C TYR A 77 -5.88 -4.40 -0.57
N ILE A 78 -6.08 -3.56 -1.56
CA ILE A 78 -6.83 -3.88 -2.77
C ILE A 78 -6.08 -3.36 -3.97
N ALA A 79 -5.75 -4.25 -4.91
CA ALA A 79 -5.34 -3.92 -6.26
C ALA A 79 -6.42 -4.45 -7.22
N ALA A 80 -7.04 -3.57 -7.96
CA ALA A 80 -8.15 -3.92 -8.83
C ALA A 80 -7.98 -3.29 -10.21
N TYR A 81 -8.62 -3.90 -11.20
CA TYR A 81 -8.76 -3.31 -12.53
C TYR A 81 -10.13 -3.65 -13.12
N PHE A 82 -10.53 -2.85 -14.09
CA PHE A 82 -11.66 -3.12 -14.98
C PHE A 82 -11.38 -2.51 -16.35
N ASP A 83 -11.95 -3.14 -17.38
CA ASP A 83 -11.91 -2.62 -18.73
C ASP A 83 -13.17 -1.81 -19.01
N ARG A 84 -13.01 -0.67 -19.67
CA ARG A 84 -14.09 0.19 -20.14
C ARG A 84 -14.17 0.18 -21.66
N ALA A 85 -15.30 0.53 -22.23
CA ALA A 85 -15.40 0.70 -23.67
C ALA A 85 -14.40 1.78 -24.14
N ALA A 86 -13.69 1.52 -25.24
CA ALA A 86 -12.68 2.44 -25.77
C ALA A 86 -13.27 3.83 -26.13
N THR A 87 -14.56 3.89 -26.43
CA THR A 87 -15.30 5.13 -26.73
C THR A 87 -15.84 5.85 -25.50
N SER A 88 -15.76 5.25 -24.31
CA SER A 88 -16.25 5.88 -23.09
C SER A 88 -15.25 6.92 -22.58
N THR A 89 -15.74 8.07 -22.16
CA THR A 89 -14.93 9.05 -21.45
C THR A 89 -14.78 8.64 -19.99
N PHE A 90 -13.55 8.62 -19.48
CA PHE A 90 -13.26 8.35 -18.08
C PHE A 90 -12.79 9.63 -17.38
N SER A 91 -13.26 9.84 -16.17
CA SER A 91 -12.84 10.97 -15.34
C SER A 91 -12.32 10.44 -14.00
N LEU A 92 -11.07 10.73 -13.72
CA LEU A 92 -10.40 10.39 -12.45
C LEU A 92 -11.14 11.02 -11.24
N ASP A 93 -11.63 12.26 -11.41
CA ASP A 93 -12.37 12.95 -10.35
C ASP A 93 -13.72 12.28 -10.08
N LYS A 94 -14.48 11.92 -11.12
CA LYS A 94 -15.74 11.19 -10.94
C LYS A 94 -15.51 9.80 -10.34
N ALA A 95 -14.43 9.12 -10.71
CA ALA A 95 -14.08 7.85 -10.11
C ALA A 95 -13.79 7.99 -8.61
N ARG A 96 -12.99 9.00 -8.21
CA ARG A 96 -12.76 9.34 -6.80
C ARG A 96 -14.08 9.61 -6.08
N ASP A 97 -14.92 10.47 -6.64
CA ASP A 97 -16.19 10.87 -6.01
C ASP A 97 -17.12 9.66 -5.81
N GLY A 98 -17.25 8.79 -6.82
CA GLY A 98 -18.01 7.55 -6.69
C GLY A 98 -17.41 6.55 -5.69
N MET A 99 -16.08 6.53 -5.51
CA MET A 99 -15.45 5.73 -4.47
C MET A 99 -15.74 6.29 -3.07
N LEU A 100 -15.70 7.61 -2.91
CA LEU A 100 -16.02 8.29 -1.65
C LEU A 100 -17.49 8.10 -1.25
N GLU A 101 -18.40 8.24 -2.20
CA GLU A 101 -19.83 8.02 -1.98
C GLU A 101 -20.13 6.61 -1.42
N LYS A 102 -19.53 5.57 -2.00
CA LYS A 102 -19.70 4.17 -1.57
C LYS A 102 -19.30 3.90 -0.11
N VAL A 103 -18.41 4.71 0.44
CA VAL A 103 -17.86 4.51 1.80
C VAL A 103 -18.24 5.65 2.76
N ASN A 104 -19.19 6.51 2.41
CA ASN A 104 -19.51 7.75 3.14
C ASN A 104 -18.24 8.53 3.47
N GLY A 105 -17.38 8.70 2.47
CA GLY A 105 -16.03 9.23 2.61
C GLY A 105 -15.97 10.75 2.47
N THR A 106 -15.06 11.35 3.22
CA THR A 106 -14.71 12.78 3.11
C THR A 106 -13.29 12.91 2.58
N LEU A 107 -13.11 13.60 1.46
CA LEU A 107 -11.81 13.87 0.87
C LEU A 107 -10.96 14.72 1.83
N VAL A 108 -9.71 14.33 2.04
CA VAL A 108 -8.72 15.07 2.84
C VAL A 108 -7.70 15.75 1.95
N SER A 109 -7.17 15.04 0.96
CA SER A 109 -6.19 15.56 0.01
C SER A 109 -6.21 14.75 -1.27
N GLN A 110 -5.75 15.37 -2.36
CA GLN A 110 -5.52 14.72 -3.63
C GLN A 110 -4.35 15.34 -4.38
N ASN A 111 -3.69 14.54 -5.22
CA ASN A 111 -2.61 14.97 -6.09
C ASN A 111 -2.70 14.24 -7.44
N PRO A 112 -2.45 14.93 -8.56
CA PRO A 112 -2.26 14.27 -9.83
C PRO A 112 -0.95 13.45 -9.78
N ILE A 113 -1.00 12.26 -10.35
CA ILE A 113 0.14 11.35 -10.47
C ILE A 113 0.18 10.77 -11.89
N SER A 114 1.24 10.05 -12.23
CA SER A 114 1.33 9.34 -13.50
C SER A 114 2.06 8.00 -13.36
N ILE A 115 1.80 7.08 -14.27
CA ILE A 115 2.50 5.81 -14.41
C ILE A 115 2.71 5.50 -15.89
N GLY A 116 3.96 5.31 -16.33
CA GLY A 116 4.26 4.99 -17.73
C GLY A 116 3.73 6.04 -18.73
N GLY A 117 3.58 7.30 -18.33
CA GLY A 117 3.01 8.38 -19.14
C GLY A 117 1.48 8.51 -19.07
N TYR A 118 0.79 7.57 -18.42
CA TYR A 118 -0.66 7.61 -18.23
C TYR A 118 -1.05 8.44 -17.00
N SER A 119 -2.16 9.15 -17.10
CA SER A 119 -2.68 9.98 -16.02
C SER A 119 -3.25 9.16 -14.87
N GLY A 120 -3.06 9.65 -13.65
CA GLY A 120 -3.63 9.07 -12.44
C GLY A 120 -3.95 10.14 -11.39
N LEU A 121 -4.63 9.70 -10.36
CA LEU A 121 -4.99 10.50 -9.20
C LEU A 121 -4.68 9.71 -7.94
N GLU A 122 -3.93 10.34 -7.02
CA GLU A 122 -3.78 9.84 -5.65
C GLU A 122 -4.66 10.69 -4.73
N PHE A 123 -5.32 10.04 -3.78
CA PHE A 123 -6.10 10.75 -2.77
C PHE A 123 -6.08 10.05 -1.42
N ARG A 124 -6.30 10.85 -0.38
CA ARG A 124 -6.54 10.42 1.00
C ARG A 124 -7.93 10.87 1.44
N ALA A 125 -8.64 9.99 2.11
CA ALA A 125 -9.98 10.27 2.62
C ALA A 125 -10.20 9.65 3.99
N PHE A 126 -11.15 10.19 4.72
CA PHE A 126 -11.77 9.53 5.86
C PHE A 126 -13.06 8.85 5.41
N ALA A 127 -13.30 7.66 5.91
CA ALA A 127 -14.50 6.90 5.64
C ALA A 127 -15.13 6.43 6.95
N ARG A 128 -16.45 6.20 6.93
CA ARG A 128 -17.17 5.70 8.09
C ARG A 128 -18.18 4.65 7.66
N THR A 129 -18.20 3.51 8.37
CA THR A 129 -19.23 2.49 8.18
C THR A 129 -20.57 2.94 8.79
N ALA A 130 -21.66 2.26 8.41
CA ALA A 130 -22.97 2.48 9.05
C ALA A 130 -22.96 2.16 10.56
N ALA A 131 -22.06 1.27 11.02
CA ALA A 131 -21.85 0.97 12.43
C ALA A 131 -21.04 2.05 13.19
N GLY A 132 -20.48 3.04 12.47
CA GLY A 132 -19.72 4.13 13.06
C GLY A 132 -18.20 3.92 13.08
N ASP A 133 -17.70 2.78 12.60
CA ASP A 133 -16.26 2.55 12.51
C ASP A 133 -15.61 3.51 11.53
N GLU A 134 -14.50 4.10 11.93
CA GLU A 134 -13.77 5.09 11.14
C GLU A 134 -12.52 4.48 10.50
N PHE A 135 -12.28 4.86 9.25
CA PHE A 135 -11.14 4.39 8.45
C PHE A 135 -10.44 5.56 7.75
N VAL A 136 -9.17 5.36 7.48
CA VAL A 136 -8.39 6.18 6.57
C VAL A 136 -8.22 5.38 5.28
N VAL A 137 -8.62 5.97 4.16
CA VAL A 137 -8.44 5.42 2.82
C VAL A 137 -7.33 6.21 2.12
N ARG A 138 -6.34 5.51 1.59
CA ARG A 138 -5.34 6.02 0.65
C ARG A 138 -5.53 5.27 -0.65
N ALA A 139 -5.75 5.97 -1.74
CA ALA A 139 -6.05 5.33 -3.01
C ALA A 139 -5.29 5.98 -4.16
N ARG A 140 -5.04 5.18 -5.18
CA ARG A 140 -4.56 5.62 -6.49
C ARG A 140 -5.46 5.06 -7.57
N VAL A 141 -5.79 5.88 -8.54
CA VAL A 141 -6.54 5.49 -9.73
C VAL A 141 -5.71 5.87 -10.94
N PHE A 142 -5.57 4.96 -11.89
CA PHE A 142 -4.86 5.22 -13.15
C PHE A 142 -5.77 4.89 -14.33
N ASP A 143 -5.80 5.77 -15.33
CA ASP A 143 -6.47 5.57 -16.61
C ASP A 143 -5.43 5.21 -17.67
N VAL A 144 -5.42 3.93 -18.06
CA VAL A 144 -4.40 3.36 -18.95
C VAL A 144 -5.11 2.78 -20.17
N ASP A 145 -5.10 3.50 -21.29
CA ASP A 145 -5.83 3.15 -22.53
C ASP A 145 -7.32 2.93 -22.26
N SER A 146 -7.80 1.69 -22.36
CA SER A 146 -9.17 1.29 -22.05
C SER A 146 -9.31 0.61 -20.67
N ARG A 147 -8.25 0.58 -19.87
CA ARG A 147 -8.22 -0.08 -18.56
C ARG A 147 -8.03 0.91 -17.43
N VAL A 148 -8.80 0.74 -16.37
CA VAL A 148 -8.67 1.53 -15.15
C VAL A 148 -8.11 0.64 -14.05
N TYR A 149 -7.06 1.11 -13.39
CA TYR A 149 -6.49 0.46 -12.21
C TYR A 149 -6.84 1.26 -10.95
N VAL A 150 -7.19 0.53 -9.91
CA VAL A 150 -7.55 1.10 -8.60
C VAL A 150 -6.75 0.38 -7.53
N LEU A 151 -5.97 1.15 -6.78
CA LEU A 151 -5.23 0.67 -5.62
C LEU A 151 -5.81 1.34 -4.38
N GLN A 152 -6.09 0.55 -3.35
CA GLN A 152 -6.58 1.08 -2.08
C GLN A 152 -5.84 0.43 -0.92
N TYR A 153 -5.34 1.26 -0.03
CA TYR A 153 -4.91 0.89 1.31
C TYR A 153 -5.88 1.53 2.30
N ILE A 154 -6.54 0.70 3.08
CA ILE A 154 -7.54 1.13 4.05
C ILE A 154 -7.05 0.68 5.42
N VAL A 155 -7.00 1.60 6.36
CA VAL A 155 -6.56 1.32 7.74
C VAL A 155 -7.59 1.86 8.72
N SER A 156 -7.86 1.12 9.81
CA SER A 156 -8.68 1.61 10.90
C SER A 156 -8.10 2.92 11.45
N ARG A 157 -8.93 3.91 11.68
CA ARG A 157 -8.52 5.21 12.21
C ARG A 157 -7.69 5.10 13.49
N ALA A 158 -8.08 4.16 14.37
CA ALA A 158 -7.39 3.91 15.62
C ALA A 158 -6.00 3.28 15.44
N ALA A 159 -5.76 2.61 14.30
CA ALA A 159 -4.49 1.99 13.97
C ALA A 159 -3.62 2.85 13.03
N GLU A 160 -4.08 4.03 12.61
CA GLU A 160 -3.27 4.94 11.78
C GLU A 160 -2.05 5.39 12.59
N SER A 161 -0.87 5.08 12.10
CA SER A 161 0.42 5.38 12.71
C SER A 161 1.46 5.64 11.64
N PRO A 162 2.63 6.22 11.94
CA PRO A 162 3.71 6.35 10.97
C PRO A 162 4.11 5.02 10.31
N ALA A 163 4.05 3.91 11.05
CA ALA A 163 4.32 2.57 10.51
C ALA A 163 3.25 2.14 9.51
N ALA A 164 1.95 2.29 9.84
CA ALA A 164 0.84 2.00 8.95
C ALA A 164 0.87 2.87 7.67
N VAL A 165 1.24 4.14 7.79
CA VAL A 165 1.43 5.04 6.64
C VAL A 165 2.53 4.50 5.72
N LYS A 166 3.70 4.14 6.28
CA LYS A 166 4.84 3.60 5.52
C LYS A 166 4.49 2.26 4.84
N GLU A 167 3.70 1.43 5.51
CA GLU A 167 3.21 0.16 4.96
C GLU A 167 2.28 0.39 3.76
N GLY A 168 1.32 1.31 3.88
CA GLY A 168 0.46 1.71 2.77
C GLY A 168 1.23 2.32 1.59
N GLU A 169 2.22 3.16 1.86
CA GLU A 169 3.10 3.73 0.84
C GLU A 169 3.92 2.65 0.12
N LYS A 170 4.45 1.67 0.85
CA LYS A 170 5.18 0.54 0.27
C LYS A 170 4.29 -0.23 -0.70
N PHE A 171 3.03 -0.51 -0.33
CA PHE A 171 2.06 -1.15 -1.20
C PHE A 171 1.77 -0.30 -2.44
N LEU A 172 1.34 0.94 -2.27
CA LEU A 172 0.94 1.83 -3.36
C LEU A 172 2.10 2.13 -4.32
N ASN A 173 3.33 2.30 -3.81
CA ASN A 173 4.51 2.58 -4.61
C ASN A 173 5.07 1.34 -5.35
N SER A 174 4.69 0.15 -4.94
CA SER A 174 5.14 -1.09 -5.57
C SER A 174 4.41 -1.43 -6.87
N PHE A 175 3.31 -0.75 -7.14
CA PHE A 175 2.50 -1.01 -8.34
C PHE A 175 3.25 -0.63 -9.61
N THR A 176 3.31 -1.58 -10.54
CA THR A 176 3.91 -1.37 -11.86
C THR A 176 3.07 -2.05 -12.93
N LEU A 177 2.99 -1.43 -14.11
CA LEU A 177 2.41 -2.05 -15.28
C LEU A 177 3.39 -3.09 -15.84
N THR A 178 2.86 -4.25 -16.26
CA THR A 178 3.63 -5.34 -16.89
C THR A 178 3.09 -5.59 -18.29
N GLY A 179 3.96 -5.54 -19.29
CA GLY A 179 3.64 -5.83 -20.68
C GLY A 179 3.18 -4.60 -21.46
N ASN A 180 4.08 -4.12 -22.24
CA ASN A 180 3.85 -3.55 -23.56
C ASN A 180 4.29 -4.58 -24.57
#